data_ce7f2bc29f47e13907ee10623123e002
#
_entry.id   ce7f2bc29f47e13907ee10623123e002
#
_cell.length_a   1.000
_cell.length_b   1.000
_cell.length_c   1.000
_cell.angle_alpha   90.00
_cell.angle_beta   90.00
_cell.angle_gamma   90.00
#
_symmetry.space_group_name_H-M   'P 1'
#
loop_
_entity.id
_entity.type
_entity.pdbx_description
1 polymer ?
#
loop_
_entity_poly.entity_id
_entity_poly.type
_entity_poly.pdbx_seq_one_letter_code
_entity_poly.pdbx_strand_id
1 'polypeptide(L)'
;MMMMLKEKISKYGVRFGMDIYSDAELIAMMLNITVKDAENVQMQDPIASMSDVKGIGDKKMMVMEAINEYARRKYECINKNITNIKCPKDVYLFIKDKLQYEKKEHLGVILLTSKHDIIKYVDVSIGDINASIANPSEILYEAVKAHAATFILVHNHPGGNPSPSDEDIQVTQRVIDAGKILGIHILDHIIIGMNSYESIRSNNILHFEDV
;
A
#
# COMPACT_ATOMS: atom_id res chain seq x y z
N MET A 1 -32.28 8.80 -14.09
CA MET A 1 -30.93 8.56 -13.65
C MET A 1 -30.02 8.02 -14.77
N MET A 2 -30.37 6.94 -15.51
CA MET A 2 -29.57 6.46 -16.68
C MET A 2 -29.46 7.50 -17.83
N MET A 3 -30.44 8.37 -17.98
CA MET A 3 -30.39 9.49 -18.95
C MET A 3 -29.34 10.54 -18.59
N MET A 4 -29.23 10.89 -17.30
CA MET A 4 -28.23 11.86 -16.82
C MET A 4 -26.78 11.38 -17.02
N LEU A 5 -26.49 10.09 -16.81
CA LEU A 5 -25.13 9.56 -17.03
C LEU A 5 -24.76 9.60 -18.52
N LYS A 6 -25.66 9.23 -19.42
CA LYS A 6 -25.46 9.33 -20.87
C LYS A 6 -25.23 10.77 -21.33
N GLU A 7 -25.95 11.73 -20.76
CA GLU A 7 -25.77 13.15 -21.03
C GLU A 7 -24.43 13.64 -20.51
N LYS A 8 -24.03 13.23 -19.30
CA LYS A 8 -22.72 13.54 -18.71
C LYS A 8 -21.58 12.99 -19.57
N ILE A 9 -21.67 11.72 -20.01
CA ILE A 9 -20.68 11.09 -20.90
C ILE A 9 -20.60 11.85 -22.24
N SER A 10 -21.74 12.16 -22.86
CA SER A 10 -21.78 12.90 -24.12
C SER A 10 -21.18 14.31 -24.02
N LYS A 11 -21.41 14.96 -22.88
CA LYS A 11 -20.98 16.37 -22.68
C LYS A 11 -19.53 16.50 -22.23
N TYR A 12 -19.06 15.56 -21.41
CA TYR A 12 -17.78 15.72 -20.69
C TYR A 12 -16.77 14.60 -20.96
N GLY A 13 -17.21 13.38 -21.29
CA GLY A 13 -16.37 12.20 -21.34
C GLY A 13 -15.17 12.23 -22.30
N VAL A 14 -15.22 13.07 -23.33
CA VAL A 14 -14.12 13.21 -24.31
C VAL A 14 -13.19 14.39 -23.97
N ARG A 15 -13.67 15.37 -23.19
CA ARG A 15 -12.94 16.61 -22.96
C ARG A 15 -12.20 16.68 -21.63
N PHE A 16 -12.70 15.99 -20.60
CA PHE A 16 -12.23 16.16 -19.21
C PHE A 16 -11.63 14.89 -18.59
N GLY A 17 -11.58 13.77 -19.35
CA GLY A 17 -11.10 12.51 -18.83
C GLY A 17 -12.11 11.75 -17.97
N MET A 18 -11.68 10.66 -17.32
CA MET A 18 -12.54 9.80 -16.50
C MET A 18 -12.58 10.20 -15.02
N ASP A 19 -11.70 11.06 -14.59
CA ASP A 19 -11.54 11.55 -13.21
C ASP A 19 -12.72 12.38 -12.68
N ILE A 20 -13.61 12.84 -13.59
CA ILE A 20 -14.82 13.55 -13.23
C ILE A 20 -15.98 12.63 -12.81
N TYR A 21 -15.82 11.30 -12.99
CA TYR A 21 -16.86 10.31 -12.68
C TYR A 21 -16.61 9.68 -11.31
N SER A 22 -17.67 9.45 -10.54
CA SER A 22 -17.60 8.65 -9.32
C SER A 22 -17.34 7.16 -9.64
N ASP A 23 -16.86 6.40 -8.66
CA ASP A 23 -16.65 4.95 -8.81
C ASP A 23 -17.93 4.24 -9.24
N ALA A 24 -19.08 4.60 -8.66
CA ALA A 24 -20.37 4.04 -9.06
C ALA A 24 -20.75 4.38 -10.52
N GLU A 25 -20.43 5.59 -11.00
CA GLU A 25 -20.64 5.95 -12.40
C GLU A 25 -19.72 5.17 -13.32
N LEU A 26 -18.44 4.97 -12.94
CA LEU A 26 -17.49 4.15 -13.69
C LEU A 26 -17.92 2.68 -13.76
N ILE A 27 -18.33 2.09 -12.64
CA ILE A 27 -18.86 0.73 -12.59
C ILE A 27 -20.13 0.61 -13.45
N ALA A 28 -21.05 1.57 -13.35
CA ALA A 28 -22.27 1.59 -14.17
C ALA A 28 -21.95 1.61 -15.66
N MET A 29 -20.94 2.37 -16.09
CA MET A 29 -20.48 2.39 -17.49
C MET A 29 -19.84 1.06 -17.92
N MET A 30 -18.94 0.50 -17.11
CA MET A 30 -18.24 -0.75 -17.43
C MET A 30 -19.19 -1.93 -17.54
N LEU A 31 -20.14 -2.03 -16.62
CA LEU A 31 -21.08 -3.17 -16.56
C LEU A 31 -22.40 -2.94 -17.29
N ASN A 32 -22.63 -1.75 -17.84
CA ASN A 32 -23.91 -1.36 -18.42
C ASN A 32 -25.10 -1.65 -17.48
N ILE A 33 -25.02 -1.11 -16.27
CA ILE A 33 -26.05 -1.17 -15.23
C ILE A 33 -26.45 0.24 -14.80
N THR A 34 -27.45 0.38 -13.93
CA THR A 34 -27.78 1.70 -13.38
C THR A 34 -26.75 2.13 -12.32
N VAL A 35 -26.56 3.44 -12.13
CA VAL A 35 -25.69 3.96 -11.07
C VAL A 35 -26.17 3.50 -9.69
N LYS A 36 -27.50 3.41 -9.48
CA LYS A 36 -28.07 2.91 -8.23
C LYS A 36 -27.71 1.44 -7.95
N ASP A 37 -27.67 0.60 -9.00
CA ASP A 37 -27.24 -0.79 -8.83
C ASP A 37 -25.72 -0.86 -8.63
N ALA A 38 -24.96 0.04 -9.25
CA ALA A 38 -23.51 0.13 -9.09
C ALA A 38 -23.08 0.59 -7.67
N GLU A 39 -23.88 1.45 -7.00
CA GLU A 39 -23.63 1.85 -5.61
C GLU A 39 -23.64 0.67 -4.63
N ASN A 40 -24.32 -0.43 -4.99
CA ASN A 40 -24.34 -1.65 -4.20
C ASN A 40 -23.16 -2.60 -4.52
N VAL A 41 -22.35 -2.28 -5.53
CA VAL A 41 -21.16 -3.05 -5.89
C VAL A 41 -19.99 -2.58 -5.05
N GLN A 42 -19.57 -3.37 -4.09
CA GLN A 42 -18.37 -3.07 -3.30
C GLN A 42 -17.13 -3.61 -4.03
N MET A 43 -16.31 -2.73 -4.58
CA MET A 43 -15.08 -3.12 -5.31
C MET A 43 -14.03 -3.83 -4.45
N GLN A 44 -14.15 -3.75 -3.13
CA GLN A 44 -13.22 -4.36 -2.17
C GLN A 44 -13.64 -5.73 -1.67
N ASP A 45 -14.91 -6.12 -1.91
CA ASP A 45 -15.38 -7.44 -1.51
C ASP A 45 -15.17 -8.48 -2.61
N PRO A 46 -14.87 -9.74 -2.24
CA PRO A 46 -14.74 -10.80 -3.22
C PRO A 46 -16.02 -10.91 -4.06
N ILE A 47 -15.86 -11.27 -5.30
CA ILE A 47 -16.88 -11.44 -6.36
C ILE A 47 -18.16 -12.14 -5.91
N ALA A 48 -18.08 -12.98 -4.87
CA ALA A 48 -19.24 -13.66 -4.26
C ALA A 48 -20.33 -12.71 -3.75
N SER A 49 -20.01 -11.47 -3.38
CA SER A 49 -21.02 -10.49 -2.92
C SER A 49 -21.73 -9.78 -4.05
N MET A 50 -21.22 -9.89 -5.29
CA MET A 50 -21.80 -9.22 -6.46
C MET A 50 -22.92 -10.03 -7.12
N SER A 51 -23.03 -11.35 -6.85
CA SER A 51 -24.06 -12.22 -7.40
C SER A 51 -25.49 -11.77 -7.07
N ASP A 52 -25.64 -11.07 -5.95
CA ASP A 52 -26.95 -10.61 -5.45
C ASP A 52 -27.37 -9.24 -6.00
N VAL A 53 -26.48 -8.58 -6.76
CA VAL A 53 -26.79 -7.27 -7.35
C VAL A 53 -27.60 -7.45 -8.62
N LYS A 54 -28.77 -6.81 -8.65
CA LYS A 54 -29.69 -6.87 -9.80
C LYS A 54 -29.01 -6.43 -11.10
N GLY A 55 -29.02 -7.31 -12.09
CA GLY A 55 -28.46 -7.03 -13.41
C GLY A 55 -26.99 -7.44 -13.57
N ILE A 56 -26.38 -8.06 -12.55
CA ILE A 56 -25.06 -8.68 -12.62
C ILE A 56 -25.24 -10.21 -12.72
N GLY A 57 -24.97 -10.75 -13.90
CA GLY A 57 -24.91 -12.18 -14.14
C GLY A 57 -23.45 -12.60 -14.45
N ASP A 58 -23.22 -13.89 -14.65
CA ASP A 58 -21.89 -14.50 -14.82
C ASP A 58 -20.98 -13.75 -15.81
N LYS A 59 -21.54 -13.30 -16.95
CA LYS A 59 -20.76 -12.55 -17.94
C LYS A 59 -20.22 -11.23 -17.40
N LYS A 60 -21.00 -10.50 -16.60
CA LYS A 60 -20.57 -9.23 -16.01
C LYS A 60 -19.60 -9.46 -14.88
N MET A 61 -19.76 -10.53 -14.12
CA MET A 61 -18.79 -10.97 -13.12
C MET A 61 -17.43 -11.27 -13.77
N MET A 62 -17.40 -12.02 -14.87
CA MET A 62 -16.16 -12.27 -15.62
C MET A 62 -15.50 -10.98 -16.13
N VAL A 63 -16.29 -10.01 -16.55
CA VAL A 63 -15.74 -8.69 -16.97
C VAL A 63 -15.10 -7.97 -15.80
N MET A 64 -15.72 -7.97 -14.62
CA MET A 64 -15.13 -7.36 -13.42
C MET A 64 -13.85 -8.07 -12.98
N GLU A 65 -13.84 -9.41 -12.99
CA GLU A 65 -12.62 -10.18 -12.73
C GLU A 65 -11.49 -9.82 -13.70
N ALA A 66 -11.81 -9.74 -14.99
CA ALA A 66 -10.83 -9.37 -16.00
C ALA A 66 -10.30 -7.94 -15.82
N ILE A 67 -11.17 -7.00 -15.45
CA ILE A 67 -10.78 -5.61 -15.16
C ILE A 67 -9.86 -5.56 -13.93
N ASN A 68 -10.24 -6.24 -12.85
CA ASN A 68 -9.45 -6.30 -11.62
C ASN A 68 -8.08 -6.93 -11.88
N GLU A 69 -8.04 -8.04 -12.62
CA GLU A 69 -6.78 -8.70 -12.98
C GLU A 69 -5.93 -7.83 -13.91
N TYR A 70 -6.53 -7.14 -14.87
CA TYR A 70 -5.82 -6.19 -15.74
C TYR A 70 -5.27 -5.00 -14.94
N ALA A 71 -6.06 -4.43 -14.04
CA ALA A 71 -5.63 -3.36 -13.16
C ALA A 71 -4.48 -3.82 -12.26
N ARG A 72 -4.58 -5.00 -11.64
CA ARG A 72 -3.52 -5.61 -10.85
C ARG A 72 -2.22 -5.76 -11.64
N ARG A 73 -2.27 -6.32 -12.86
CA ARG A 73 -1.09 -6.46 -13.74
C ARG A 73 -0.48 -5.13 -14.14
N LYS A 74 -1.31 -4.13 -14.48
CA LYS A 74 -0.84 -2.78 -14.81
C LYS A 74 -0.18 -2.12 -13.62
N TYR A 75 -0.77 -2.28 -12.45
CA TYR A 75 -0.27 -1.76 -11.20
C TYR A 75 1.06 -2.41 -10.82
N GLU A 76 1.16 -3.74 -10.91
CA GLU A 76 2.43 -4.46 -10.71
C GLU A 76 3.51 -4.03 -11.72
N CYS A 77 3.15 -3.73 -12.97
CA CYS A 77 4.08 -3.17 -13.95
C CYS A 77 4.58 -1.78 -13.55
N ILE A 78 3.74 -0.92 -12.96
CA ILE A 78 4.12 0.42 -12.53
C ILE A 78 5.02 0.32 -11.29
N ASN A 79 4.69 -0.54 -10.34
CA ASN A 79 5.46 -0.73 -9.11
C ASN A 79 6.76 -1.52 -9.31
N LYS A 80 6.82 -2.44 -10.28
CA LYS A 80 8.07 -3.12 -10.69
C LYS A 80 9.15 -2.16 -11.23
N ASN A 81 8.80 -0.90 -11.51
CA ASN A 81 9.77 0.11 -11.93
C ASN A 81 10.49 0.81 -10.75
N ILE A 82 10.05 0.60 -9.51
CA ILE A 82 10.78 1.11 -8.35
C ILE A 82 11.77 0.05 -7.92
N THR A 83 12.98 0.16 -8.45
CA THR A 83 14.12 -0.71 -8.10
C THR A 83 15.11 -0.03 -7.16
N ASN A 84 15.00 1.29 -7.00
CA ASN A 84 15.87 2.12 -6.18
C ASN A 84 15.04 3.11 -5.36
N ILE A 85 15.39 3.29 -4.10
CA ILE A 85 14.73 4.21 -3.17
C ILE A 85 15.53 5.51 -3.06
N LYS A 86 14.89 6.62 -3.40
CA LYS A 86 15.48 7.97 -3.31
C LYS A 86 14.78 8.85 -2.28
N CYS A 87 13.54 8.57 -1.98
CA CYS A 87 12.74 9.36 -1.04
C CYS A 87 11.64 8.50 -0.38
N PRO A 88 11.03 8.96 0.73
CA PRO A 88 9.94 8.25 1.40
C PRO A 88 8.75 7.90 0.50
N LYS A 89 8.48 8.73 -0.51
CA LYS A 89 7.43 8.47 -1.48
C LYS A 89 7.68 7.22 -2.32
N ASP A 90 8.94 6.92 -2.65
CA ASP A 90 9.29 5.70 -3.40
C ASP A 90 8.98 4.46 -2.57
N VAL A 91 9.28 4.50 -1.26
CA VAL A 91 8.92 3.44 -0.31
C VAL A 91 7.42 3.23 -0.28
N TYR A 92 6.66 4.31 -0.10
CA TYR A 92 5.20 4.25 -0.10
C TYR A 92 4.66 3.63 -1.38
N LEU A 93 5.09 4.11 -2.55
CA LEU A 93 4.65 3.59 -3.84
C LEU A 93 5.03 2.12 -4.05
N PHE A 94 6.18 1.68 -3.53
CA PHE A 94 6.63 0.29 -3.63
C PHE A 94 5.77 -0.67 -2.81
N ILE A 95 5.32 -0.25 -1.61
CA ILE A 95 4.73 -1.19 -0.64
C ILE A 95 3.23 -0.98 -0.37
N LYS A 96 2.66 0.17 -0.74
CA LYS A 96 1.28 0.55 -0.38
C LYS A 96 0.24 -0.51 -0.72
N ASP A 97 0.35 -1.15 -1.90
CA ASP A 97 -0.65 -2.11 -2.36
C ASP A 97 -0.65 -3.41 -1.56
N LYS A 98 0.51 -3.70 -0.97
CA LYS A 98 0.62 -4.86 -0.10
C LYS A 98 0.07 -4.57 1.29
N LEU A 99 0.23 -3.34 1.80
CA LEU A 99 0.02 -3.05 3.21
C LEU A 99 -1.23 -2.20 3.52
N GLN A 100 -1.63 -1.28 2.65
CA GLN A 100 -2.65 -0.27 3.02
C GLN A 100 -4.05 -0.83 3.27
N TYR A 101 -4.37 -2.03 2.74
CA TYR A 101 -5.67 -2.68 2.92
C TYR A 101 -5.63 -3.87 3.87
N GLU A 102 -4.48 -4.14 4.48
CA GLU A 102 -4.36 -5.21 5.45
C GLU A 102 -5.13 -4.88 6.73
N LYS A 103 -5.91 -5.87 7.20
CA LYS A 103 -6.76 -5.72 8.41
C LYS A 103 -5.97 -5.90 9.70
N LYS A 104 -4.76 -6.44 9.62
CA LYS A 104 -3.82 -6.61 10.72
C LYS A 104 -2.65 -5.67 10.53
N GLU A 105 -1.98 -5.34 11.61
CA GLU A 105 -0.70 -4.65 11.54
C GLU A 105 0.37 -5.59 11.01
N HIS A 106 1.14 -5.12 10.04
CA HIS A 106 2.31 -5.78 9.49
C HIS A 106 3.52 -4.91 9.76
N LEU A 107 4.54 -5.45 10.38
CA LEU A 107 5.85 -4.84 10.45
C LEU A 107 6.78 -5.59 9.50
N GLY A 108 7.37 -4.88 8.56
CA GLY A 108 8.28 -5.44 7.59
C GLY A 108 9.52 -4.59 7.37
N VAL A 109 10.43 -5.13 6.58
CA VAL A 109 11.67 -4.47 6.20
C VAL A 109 11.87 -4.48 4.70
N ILE A 110 12.28 -3.36 4.15
CA ILE A 110 12.80 -3.26 2.79
C ILE A 110 14.32 -3.25 2.90
N LEU A 111 14.95 -4.29 2.40
CA LEU A 111 16.40 -4.51 2.44
C LEU A 111 17.03 -3.90 1.19
N LEU A 112 18.12 -3.13 1.37
CA LEU A 112 18.71 -2.32 0.33
C LEU A 112 20.21 -2.59 0.19
N THR A 113 20.70 -2.40 -1.05
CA THR A 113 22.14 -2.31 -1.33
C THR A 113 22.70 -0.96 -0.85
N SER A 114 24.03 -0.78 -0.88
CA SER A 114 24.68 0.50 -0.62
C SER A 114 24.33 1.62 -1.61
N LYS A 115 23.70 1.28 -2.75
CA LYS A 115 23.19 2.24 -3.72
C LYS A 115 21.69 2.46 -3.58
N HIS A 116 21.08 1.95 -2.51
CA HIS A 116 19.65 1.98 -2.22
C HIS A 116 18.79 1.22 -3.24
N ASP A 117 19.38 0.27 -3.97
CA ASP A 117 18.60 -0.65 -4.79
C ASP A 117 17.89 -1.67 -3.89
N ILE A 118 16.63 -1.97 -4.21
CA ILE A 118 15.82 -2.91 -3.44
C ILE A 118 16.33 -4.33 -3.67
N ILE A 119 16.75 -5.00 -2.59
CA ILE A 119 17.05 -6.42 -2.60
C ILE A 119 15.77 -7.24 -2.48
N LYS A 120 14.99 -6.99 -1.43
CA LYS A 120 13.69 -7.62 -1.17
C LYS A 120 12.94 -6.89 -0.06
N TYR A 121 11.64 -7.18 0.03
CA TYR A 121 10.80 -6.91 1.19
C TYR A 121 10.56 -8.21 1.97
N VAL A 122 10.51 -8.12 3.29
CA VAL A 122 10.21 -9.24 4.19
C VAL A 122 9.24 -8.77 5.27
N ASP A 123 8.13 -9.50 5.45
CA ASP A 123 7.30 -9.35 6.64
C ASP A 123 8.02 -9.97 7.84
N VAL A 124 8.20 -9.19 8.91
CA VAL A 124 8.86 -9.64 10.15
C VAL A 124 7.83 -10.03 11.20
N SER A 125 6.73 -9.27 11.30
CA SER A 125 5.65 -9.56 12.24
C SER A 125 4.29 -9.23 11.64
N ILE A 126 3.28 -10.02 12.01
CA ILE A 126 1.88 -9.84 11.59
C ILE A 126 0.98 -10.00 12.81
N GLY A 127 0.16 -8.99 13.09
CA GLY A 127 -0.75 -8.94 14.24
C GLY A 127 -0.47 -7.72 15.12
N ASP A 128 -1.08 -7.66 16.31
CA ASP A 128 -0.88 -6.55 17.23
C ASP A 128 0.61 -6.35 17.53
N ILE A 129 1.16 -5.24 17.07
CA ILE A 129 2.57 -4.89 17.27
C ILE A 129 2.70 -4.28 18.66
N ASN A 130 2.79 -5.14 19.68
CA ASN A 130 3.29 -4.71 20.97
C ASN A 130 4.81 -4.54 20.88
N ALA A 131 5.36 -3.53 21.55
CA ALA A 131 6.81 -3.25 21.61
C ALA A 131 7.68 -4.46 22.05
N SER A 132 7.05 -5.49 22.63
CA SER A 132 7.67 -6.77 22.99
C SER A 132 7.79 -7.76 21.83
N ILE A 133 7.02 -7.58 20.74
CA ILE A 133 6.94 -8.53 19.60
C ILE A 133 7.88 -8.09 18.46
N ALA A 134 8.08 -6.79 18.26
CA ALA A 134 9.04 -6.28 17.28
C ALA A 134 10.47 -6.41 17.84
N ASN A 135 11.03 -7.63 17.75
CA ASN A 135 12.38 -7.91 18.22
C ASN A 135 13.41 -7.39 17.20
N PRO A 136 14.28 -6.42 17.57
CA PRO A 136 15.35 -5.96 16.68
C PRO A 136 16.20 -7.08 16.09
N SER A 137 16.38 -8.20 16.81
CA SER A 137 17.17 -9.34 16.33
C SER A 137 16.55 -10.01 15.10
N GLU A 138 15.23 -10.11 14.98
CA GLU A 138 14.57 -10.70 13.81
C GLU A 138 14.71 -9.78 12.59
N ILE A 139 14.57 -8.47 12.80
CA ILE A 139 14.74 -7.45 11.77
C ILE A 139 16.17 -7.50 11.22
N LEU A 140 17.14 -7.45 12.11
CA LEU A 140 18.57 -7.44 11.75
C LEU A 140 19.01 -8.79 11.19
N TYR A 141 18.44 -9.91 11.64
CA TYR A 141 18.69 -11.23 11.05
C TYR A 141 18.39 -11.26 9.56
N GLU A 142 17.23 -10.72 9.14
CA GLU A 142 16.89 -10.66 7.72
C GLU A 142 17.83 -9.73 6.93
N ALA A 143 18.28 -8.64 7.52
CA ALA A 143 19.26 -7.74 6.91
C ALA A 143 20.62 -8.42 6.72
N VAL A 144 21.14 -9.09 7.75
CA VAL A 144 22.40 -9.86 7.68
C VAL A 144 22.30 -10.98 6.65
N LYS A 145 21.22 -11.76 6.70
CA LYS A 145 20.98 -12.89 5.79
C LYS A 145 20.93 -12.48 4.31
N ALA A 146 20.41 -11.29 4.03
CA ALA A 146 20.33 -10.74 2.68
C ALA A 146 21.59 -9.98 2.26
N HIS A 147 22.62 -9.87 3.12
CA HIS A 147 23.79 -9.01 2.90
C HIS A 147 23.38 -7.55 2.58
N ALA A 148 22.33 -7.06 3.24
CA ALA A 148 21.87 -5.69 3.05
C ALA A 148 22.85 -4.71 3.67
N ALA A 149 23.15 -3.61 2.95
CA ALA A 149 23.97 -2.53 3.48
C ALA A 149 23.15 -1.61 4.38
N THR A 150 21.90 -1.37 3.99
CA THR A 150 20.95 -0.55 4.72
C THR A 150 19.54 -1.15 4.61
N PHE A 151 18.61 -0.67 5.41
CA PHE A 151 17.21 -1.09 5.34
C PHE A 151 16.25 0.03 5.77
N ILE A 152 14.97 -0.15 5.42
CA ILE A 152 13.88 0.73 5.83
C ILE A 152 12.84 -0.13 6.54
N LEU A 153 12.39 0.31 7.72
CA LEU A 153 11.22 -0.27 8.37
C LEU A 153 9.95 0.25 7.69
N VAL A 154 8.99 -0.62 7.55
CA VAL A 154 7.65 -0.25 7.07
C VAL A 154 6.60 -0.97 7.90
N HIS A 155 5.55 -0.26 8.30
CA HIS A 155 4.40 -0.90 8.89
C HIS A 155 3.09 -0.17 8.51
N ASN A 156 1.96 -0.85 8.61
CA ASN A 156 0.66 -0.27 8.32
C ASN A 156 -0.16 -0.09 9.57
N HIS A 157 -0.95 0.97 9.58
CA HIS A 157 -2.03 1.18 10.55
C HIS A 157 -3.39 0.82 9.91
N PRO A 158 -4.04 -0.29 10.31
CA PRO A 158 -5.36 -0.68 9.77
C PRO A 158 -6.44 0.38 9.99
N GLY A 159 -6.28 1.24 11.01
CA GLY A 159 -7.15 2.39 11.26
C GLY A 159 -7.02 3.53 10.23
N GLY A 160 -6.04 3.44 9.32
CA GLY A 160 -5.85 4.37 8.20
C GLY A 160 -5.08 5.66 8.53
N ASN A 161 -4.85 6.00 9.80
CA ASN A 161 -4.04 7.16 10.19
C ASN A 161 -2.55 6.76 10.28
N PRO A 162 -1.63 7.35 9.48
CA PRO A 162 -0.22 6.98 9.48
C PRO A 162 0.61 7.63 10.59
N SER A 163 0.00 8.38 11.51
CA SER A 163 0.75 9.02 12.59
C SER A 163 1.41 7.98 13.49
N PRO A 164 2.74 8.10 13.76
CA PRO A 164 3.45 7.14 14.58
C PRO A 164 2.94 7.12 16.01
N SER A 165 2.84 5.94 16.60
CA SER A 165 2.59 5.73 18.01
C SER A 165 3.89 5.84 18.83
N ASP A 166 3.78 5.93 20.14
CA ASP A 166 4.93 5.90 21.03
C ASP A 166 5.67 4.56 20.95
N GLU A 167 4.93 3.48 20.72
CA GLU A 167 5.48 2.14 20.49
C GLU A 167 6.32 2.07 19.23
N ASP A 168 5.88 2.68 18.14
CA ASP A 168 6.62 2.75 16.88
C ASP A 168 7.95 3.48 17.04
N ILE A 169 7.91 4.58 17.77
CA ILE A 169 9.10 5.38 18.08
C ILE A 169 10.10 4.55 18.91
N GLN A 170 9.62 3.85 19.95
CA GLN A 170 10.46 3.01 20.80
C GLN A 170 11.08 1.82 20.03
N VAL A 171 10.29 1.14 19.20
CA VAL A 171 10.78 0.05 18.34
C VAL A 171 11.85 0.57 17.41
N THR A 172 11.59 1.69 16.73
CA THR A 172 12.53 2.31 15.80
C THR A 172 13.84 2.66 16.48
N GLN A 173 13.78 3.28 17.67
CA GLN A 173 15.00 3.63 18.42
C GLN A 173 15.83 2.39 18.77
N ARG A 174 15.18 1.32 19.25
CA ARG A 174 15.89 0.06 19.57
C ARG A 174 16.55 -0.56 18.34
N VAL A 175 15.91 -0.47 17.18
CA VAL A 175 16.45 -0.98 15.92
C VAL A 175 17.63 -0.13 15.44
N ILE A 176 17.56 1.20 15.58
CA ILE A 176 18.68 2.11 15.30
C ILE A 176 19.88 1.71 16.16
N ASP A 177 19.69 1.55 17.47
CA ASP A 177 20.78 1.25 18.41
C ASP A 177 21.41 -0.12 18.15
N ALA A 178 20.59 -1.12 17.84
CA ALA A 178 21.06 -2.46 17.51
C ALA A 178 21.75 -2.51 16.14
N GLY A 179 21.26 -1.78 15.15
CA GLY A 179 21.85 -1.67 13.82
C GLY A 179 23.24 -1.05 13.83
N LYS A 180 23.48 -0.03 14.68
CA LYS A 180 24.79 0.58 14.91
C LYS A 180 25.85 -0.44 15.33
N ILE A 181 25.49 -1.37 16.20
CA ILE A 181 26.42 -2.40 16.70
C ILE A 181 26.85 -3.33 15.56
N LEU A 182 25.96 -3.62 14.63
CA LEU A 182 26.22 -4.52 13.50
C LEU A 182 26.77 -3.81 12.25
N GLY A 183 26.81 -2.47 12.26
CA GLY A 183 27.19 -1.68 11.08
C GLY A 183 26.17 -1.76 9.94
N ILE A 184 24.88 -2.02 10.25
CA ILE A 184 23.77 -2.05 9.29
C ILE A 184 22.79 -0.95 9.68
N HIS A 185 22.68 0.08 8.84
CA HIS A 185 21.95 1.28 9.20
C HIS A 185 20.50 1.25 8.69
N ILE A 186 19.59 1.66 9.56
CA ILE A 186 18.21 1.98 9.18
C ILE A 186 18.18 3.36 8.55
N LEU A 187 17.59 3.48 7.35
CA LEU A 187 17.47 4.76 6.64
C LEU A 187 16.23 5.54 7.08
N ASP A 188 15.13 4.85 7.34
CA ASP A 188 13.86 5.47 7.73
C ASP A 188 12.90 4.43 8.32
N HIS A 189 11.81 4.90 8.93
CA HIS A 189 10.64 4.09 9.24
C HIS A 189 9.41 4.76 8.63
N ILE A 190 8.75 4.05 7.72
CA ILE A 190 7.58 4.55 6.98
C ILE A 190 6.32 3.84 7.49
N ILE A 191 5.37 4.63 7.92
CA ILE A 191 4.07 4.15 8.38
C ILE A 191 3.05 4.35 7.27
N ILE A 192 2.33 3.30 6.90
CA ILE A 192 1.35 3.27 5.82
C ILE A 192 -0.06 3.41 6.41
N GLY A 193 -0.75 4.46 6.01
CA GLY A 193 -2.17 4.67 6.28
C GLY A 193 -3.03 4.48 5.03
N MET A 194 -4.30 4.87 5.13
CA MET A 194 -5.21 4.83 3.99
C MET A 194 -4.90 5.96 3.02
N ASN A 195 -4.37 5.61 1.83
CA ASN A 195 -3.93 6.55 0.79
C ASN A 195 -2.93 7.62 1.27
N SER A 196 -2.22 7.34 2.35
CA SER A 196 -1.29 8.25 3.01
C SER A 196 -0.13 7.50 3.62
N TYR A 197 0.94 8.20 3.95
CA TYR A 197 2.08 7.64 4.68
C TYR A 197 2.76 8.73 5.50
N GLU A 198 3.53 8.30 6.50
CA GLU A 198 4.37 9.18 7.32
C GLU A 198 5.78 8.60 7.45
N SER A 199 6.78 9.49 7.48
CA SER A 199 8.19 9.15 7.64
C SER A 199 8.66 9.67 8.99
N ILE A 200 9.13 8.79 9.87
CA ILE A 200 9.65 9.18 11.18
C ILE A 200 10.91 10.03 11.04
N ARG A 201 11.77 9.72 10.05
CA ARG A 201 12.97 10.51 9.76
C ARG A 201 12.60 11.92 9.28
N SER A 202 11.70 12.04 8.30
CA SER A 202 11.34 13.34 7.71
C SER A 202 10.68 14.27 8.72
N ASN A 203 10.01 13.73 9.72
CA ASN A 203 9.37 14.50 10.79
C ASN A 203 10.33 14.85 11.94
N ASN A 204 11.61 14.48 11.83
CA ASN A 204 12.63 14.70 12.86
C ASN A 204 12.25 14.17 14.25
N ILE A 205 11.47 13.09 14.31
CA ILE A 205 11.04 12.46 15.56
C ILE A 205 12.22 11.74 16.21
N LEU A 206 13.05 11.07 15.39
CA LEU A 206 14.24 10.35 15.80
C LEU A 206 15.42 10.78 14.93
N HIS A 207 16.65 10.60 15.48
CA HIS A 207 17.89 10.84 14.74
C HIS A 207 18.34 9.57 14.03
N PHE A 208 18.36 9.60 12.71
CA PHE A 208 18.91 8.56 11.84
C PHE A 208 20.31 8.97 11.40
N GLU A 209 21.22 8.00 11.29
CA GLU A 209 22.57 8.29 10.79
C GLU A 209 22.53 8.61 9.30
N ASP A 210 23.35 9.56 8.88
CA ASP A 210 23.59 9.85 7.47
C ASP A 210 24.58 8.81 6.92
N VAL A 211 24.15 8.03 5.93
CA VAL A 211 24.92 6.93 5.31
C VAL A 211 25.11 7.21 3.82
#